data_48132af8fcf4c987c956d82d4d20332f
#
_entry.id   48132af8fcf4c987c956d82d4d20332f
#
_cell.length_a   1.000
_cell.length_b   1.000
_cell.length_c   1.000
_cell.angle_alpha   90.00
_cell.angle_beta   90.00
_cell.angle_gamma   90.00
#
_symmetry.space_group_name_H-M   'P 1'
#
loop_
_entity.id
_entity.type
_entity.pdbx_description
1 polymer ?
#
loop_
_entity_poly.entity_id
_entity_poly.type
_entity_poly.pdbx_seq_one_letter_code
_entity_poly.pdbx_strand_id
1 'polypeptide(L)'
;MKYRLDHYSQPLYGNITLSSSKSESNRTLIINALSGNQLQLKNLSDARDTQTMRRLLSERHPVWDVLDAGTTMRFCTAYLAITGSGETITGSNRMKERPIKLLVDALRKFGAKIDYLEQEGFPPLRISAQKNNFQSQKISIPGNISSQYISALLMIGPILPDGISIKL
;
A
#
# COMPACT_ATOMS: atom_id res chain seq x y z
N MET A 1 -31.51 8.97 2.50
CA MET A 1 -31.42 9.93 1.39
C MET A 1 -31.96 9.25 0.14
N LYS A 2 -32.90 9.86 -0.57
CA LYS A 2 -33.48 9.29 -1.80
C LYS A 2 -33.03 10.16 -2.96
N TYR A 3 -32.59 9.54 -4.05
CA TYR A 3 -32.25 10.22 -5.30
C TYR A 3 -33.27 9.84 -6.37
N ARG A 4 -33.67 10.81 -7.18
CA ARG A 4 -34.46 10.59 -8.37
C ARG A 4 -33.58 10.90 -9.59
N LEU A 5 -33.57 9.99 -10.56
CA LEU A 5 -32.89 10.16 -11.83
C LEU A 5 -33.96 10.33 -12.90
N ASP A 6 -33.94 11.46 -13.54
CA ASP A 6 -34.84 11.77 -14.66
C ASP A 6 -34.07 11.68 -15.99
N HIS A 7 -34.74 11.18 -17.01
CA HIS A 7 -34.19 11.14 -18.37
C HIS A 7 -34.09 12.55 -18.94
N TYR A 8 -32.89 12.89 -19.43
CA TYR A 8 -32.65 14.14 -20.17
C TYR A 8 -32.61 13.87 -21.67
N SER A 9 -33.54 14.44 -22.45
CA SER A 9 -33.71 14.12 -23.86
C SER A 9 -32.86 14.95 -24.82
N GLN A 10 -32.13 15.96 -24.31
CA GLN A 10 -31.27 16.82 -25.13
C GLN A 10 -29.80 16.34 -25.08
N PRO A 11 -29.01 16.57 -26.15
CA PRO A 11 -27.57 16.28 -26.10
C PRO A 11 -26.91 17.11 -25.01
N LEU A 12 -26.06 16.44 -24.20
CA LEU A 12 -25.25 17.09 -23.16
C LEU A 12 -23.90 17.49 -23.77
N TYR A 13 -23.55 18.75 -23.63
CA TYR A 13 -22.25 19.31 -24.02
C TYR A 13 -21.54 19.84 -22.79
N GLY A 14 -20.25 19.54 -22.65
CA GLY A 14 -19.45 20.05 -21.55
C GLY A 14 -18.02 19.52 -21.59
N ASN A 15 -17.14 20.20 -20.88
CA ASN A 15 -15.78 19.77 -20.66
C ASN A 15 -15.65 19.21 -19.26
N ILE A 16 -15.08 18.01 -19.14
CA ILE A 16 -14.80 17.37 -17.85
C ILE A 16 -13.29 17.27 -17.70
N THR A 17 -12.75 17.94 -16.67
CA THR A 17 -11.35 17.76 -16.28
C THR A 17 -11.28 16.57 -15.34
N LEU A 18 -10.60 15.50 -15.79
CA LEU A 18 -10.42 14.32 -14.96
C LEU A 18 -9.29 14.54 -13.95
N SER A 19 -9.52 14.07 -12.72
CA SER A 19 -8.43 13.95 -11.73
C SER A 19 -7.49 12.82 -12.12
N SER A 20 -6.25 12.90 -11.64
CA SER A 20 -5.26 11.85 -11.86
C SER A 20 -5.65 10.53 -11.21
N SER A 21 -5.16 9.43 -11.76
CA SER A 21 -5.41 8.08 -11.23
C SER A 21 -4.85 7.92 -9.82
N LYS A 22 -5.71 7.67 -8.84
CA LYS A 22 -5.33 7.33 -7.47
C LYS A 22 -4.41 6.10 -7.43
N SER A 23 -4.72 5.09 -8.22
CA SER A 23 -3.98 3.83 -8.23
C SER A 23 -2.57 3.98 -8.78
N GLU A 24 -2.38 4.78 -9.83
CA GLU A 24 -1.05 5.09 -10.38
C GLU A 24 -0.28 5.98 -9.42
N SER A 25 -0.88 7.03 -8.90
CA SER A 25 -0.25 7.95 -7.94
C SER A 25 0.27 7.22 -6.70
N ASN A 26 -0.51 6.30 -6.13
CA ASN A 26 -0.09 5.55 -4.95
C ASN A 26 1.09 4.60 -5.25
N ARG A 27 1.12 3.96 -6.42
CA ARG A 27 2.27 3.14 -6.83
C ARG A 27 3.50 3.97 -7.06
N THR A 28 3.35 5.08 -7.78
CA THR A 28 4.45 6.00 -8.08
C THR A 28 5.08 6.59 -6.81
N LEU A 29 4.27 6.92 -5.80
CA LEU A 29 4.76 7.39 -4.50
C LEU A 29 5.64 6.35 -3.81
N ILE A 30 5.21 5.09 -3.76
CA ILE A 30 6.01 4.00 -3.16
C ILE A 30 7.30 3.75 -3.96
N ILE A 31 7.22 3.70 -5.29
CA ILE A 31 8.40 3.49 -6.14
C ILE A 31 9.39 4.64 -5.95
N ASN A 32 8.92 5.89 -5.91
CA ASN A 32 9.78 7.03 -5.64
C ASN A 32 10.44 6.95 -4.25
N ALA A 33 9.69 6.60 -3.22
CA ALA A 33 10.25 6.44 -1.87
C ALA A 33 11.31 5.32 -1.83
N LEU A 34 11.08 4.20 -2.50
CA LEU A 34 12.03 3.09 -2.60
C LEU A 34 13.28 3.46 -3.43
N SER A 35 13.18 4.36 -4.38
CA SER A 35 14.32 4.88 -5.17
C SER A 35 15.07 6.03 -4.49
N GLY A 36 14.77 6.34 -3.23
CA GLY A 36 15.41 7.42 -2.49
C GLY A 36 14.87 8.82 -2.82
N ASN A 37 13.64 8.93 -3.29
CA ASN A 37 12.96 10.17 -3.66
C ASN A 37 13.65 10.97 -4.79
N GLN A 38 14.24 10.25 -5.73
CA GLN A 38 14.99 10.87 -6.85
C GLN A 38 14.10 11.37 -7.99
N LEU A 39 12.81 11.01 -8.01
CA LEU A 39 11.91 11.36 -9.10
C LEU A 39 11.10 12.61 -8.79
N GLN A 40 10.97 13.51 -9.76
CA GLN A 40 10.04 14.62 -9.67
C GLN A 40 8.65 14.14 -10.10
N LEU A 41 7.76 13.93 -9.12
CA LEU A 41 6.39 13.48 -9.38
C LEU A 41 5.51 14.67 -9.78
N LYS A 42 4.80 14.53 -10.90
CA LYS A 42 3.86 15.54 -11.40
C LYS A 42 2.45 14.93 -11.47
N ASN A 43 1.45 15.78 -11.36
CA ASN A 43 0.05 15.42 -11.55
C ASN A 43 -0.40 14.23 -10.68
N LEU A 44 -0.04 14.23 -9.39
CA LEU A 44 -0.53 13.25 -8.44
C LEU A 44 -2.02 13.46 -8.17
N SER A 45 -2.73 12.37 -7.90
CA SER A 45 -4.14 12.42 -7.52
C SER A 45 -4.36 13.20 -6.22
N ASP A 46 -5.43 13.95 -6.16
CA ASP A 46 -5.94 14.65 -4.97
C ASP A 46 -6.79 13.75 -4.06
N ALA A 47 -6.98 12.48 -4.42
CA ALA A 47 -7.72 11.53 -3.61
C ALA A 47 -7.13 11.40 -2.20
N ARG A 48 -8.01 11.29 -1.19
CA ARG A 48 -7.65 11.19 0.23
C ARG A 48 -6.60 10.10 0.52
N ASP A 49 -6.72 8.95 -0.12
CA ASP A 49 -5.75 7.85 0.01
C ASP A 49 -4.33 8.29 -0.43
N THR A 50 -4.23 9.03 -1.55
CA THR A 50 -2.96 9.53 -2.08
C THR A 50 -2.36 10.61 -1.18
N GLN A 51 -3.19 11.51 -0.67
CA GLN A 51 -2.75 12.53 0.29
C GLN A 51 -2.24 11.89 1.59
N THR A 52 -2.95 10.87 2.11
CA THR A 52 -2.52 10.11 3.28
C THR A 52 -1.17 9.42 3.05
N MET A 53 -1.00 8.74 1.92
CA MET A 53 0.27 8.09 1.58
C MET A 53 1.41 9.10 1.42
N ARG A 54 1.18 10.22 0.74
CA ARG A 54 2.16 11.30 0.58
C ARG A 54 2.62 11.84 1.93
N ARG A 55 1.69 12.12 2.85
CA ARG A 55 2.00 12.57 4.22
C ARG A 55 2.87 11.55 4.96
N LEU A 56 2.51 10.27 4.90
CA LEU A 56 3.25 9.21 5.61
C LEU A 56 4.66 8.98 5.04
N LEU A 57 4.85 9.18 3.74
CA LEU A 57 6.15 9.01 3.09
C LEU A 57 7.04 10.26 3.17
N SER A 58 6.51 11.44 3.52
CA SER A 58 7.29 12.69 3.58
C SER A 58 8.18 12.80 4.82
N GLU A 59 7.81 12.13 5.91
CA GLU A 59 8.49 12.20 7.19
C GLU A 59 8.53 10.83 7.88
N ARG A 60 9.44 10.64 8.83
CA ARG A 60 9.44 9.45 9.67
C ARG A 60 8.41 9.59 10.77
N HIS A 61 7.55 8.60 10.89
CA HIS A 61 6.53 8.52 11.94
C HIS A 61 6.73 7.25 12.75
N PRO A 62 6.70 7.29 14.08
CA PRO A 62 6.70 6.08 14.89
C PRO A 62 5.41 5.27 14.70
N VAL A 63 4.31 5.97 14.39
CA VAL A 63 3.00 5.39 14.08
C VAL A 63 2.51 5.88 12.73
N TRP A 64 2.30 4.96 11.81
CA TRP A 64 1.77 5.18 10.47
C TRP A 64 0.27 4.98 10.47
N ASP A 65 -0.49 6.02 10.77
CA ASP A 65 -1.95 5.98 10.70
C ASP A 65 -2.40 6.23 9.25
N VAL A 66 -2.89 5.15 8.62
CA VAL A 66 -3.39 5.19 7.24
C VAL A 66 -4.85 5.58 7.14
N LEU A 67 -5.53 5.86 8.26
CA LEU A 67 -6.96 6.14 8.30
C LEU A 67 -7.76 4.99 7.64
N ASP A 68 -8.57 5.29 6.63
CA ASP A 68 -9.37 4.32 5.87
C ASP A 68 -8.72 3.87 4.55
N ALA A 69 -7.49 4.30 4.28
CA ALA A 69 -6.81 4.11 3.01
C ALA A 69 -6.25 2.68 2.85
N GLY A 70 -7.07 1.78 2.31
CA GLY A 70 -6.72 0.36 2.17
C GLY A 70 -5.50 0.08 1.30
N THR A 71 -5.32 0.82 0.22
CA THR A 71 -4.14 0.73 -0.65
C THR A 71 -2.90 1.19 0.11
N THR A 72 -3.01 2.30 0.86
CA THR A 72 -1.93 2.83 1.69
C THR A 72 -1.50 1.81 2.75
N MET A 73 -2.45 1.16 3.44
CA MET A 73 -2.15 0.09 4.39
C MET A 73 -1.27 -1.00 3.76
N ARG A 74 -1.66 -1.55 2.61
CA ARG A 74 -0.93 -2.66 1.97
C ARG A 74 0.42 -2.24 1.45
N PHE A 75 0.48 -1.12 0.77
CA PHE A 75 1.71 -0.64 0.14
C PHE A 75 2.73 -0.16 1.19
N CYS A 76 2.29 0.57 2.21
CA CYS A 76 3.16 1.01 3.29
C CYS A 76 3.62 -0.16 4.17
N THR A 77 2.81 -1.21 4.39
CA THR A 77 3.26 -2.42 5.08
C THR A 77 4.43 -3.08 4.34
N ALA A 78 4.34 -3.23 3.01
CA ALA A 78 5.45 -3.78 2.23
C ALA A 78 6.67 -2.85 2.21
N TYR A 79 6.47 -1.55 2.09
CA TYR A 79 7.52 -0.54 2.17
C TYR A 79 8.26 -0.59 3.51
N LEU A 80 7.55 -0.57 4.63
CA LEU A 80 8.13 -0.64 5.97
C LEU A 80 8.80 -1.99 6.26
N ALA A 81 8.32 -3.08 5.67
CA ALA A 81 8.96 -4.39 5.80
C ALA A 81 10.41 -4.39 5.27
N ILE A 82 10.71 -3.52 4.29
CA ILE A 82 12.05 -3.38 3.68
C ILE A 82 12.86 -2.24 4.31
N THR A 83 12.20 -1.11 4.64
CA THR A 83 12.87 0.14 5.05
C THR A 83 12.66 0.49 6.50
N GLY A 84 11.73 -0.18 7.17
CA GLY A 84 11.28 0.16 8.51
C GLY A 84 12.36 0.03 9.59
N SER A 85 12.13 0.69 10.71
CA SER A 85 13.02 0.72 11.86
C SER A 85 12.30 0.45 13.20
N GLY A 86 11.13 -0.19 13.15
CA GLY A 86 10.34 -0.53 14.32
C GLY A 86 9.02 0.23 14.41
N GLU A 87 8.49 0.70 13.28
CA GLU A 87 7.24 1.46 13.21
C GLU A 87 6.02 0.59 13.46
N THR A 88 4.98 1.22 13.97
CA THR A 88 3.62 0.65 14.02
C THR A 88 2.80 1.20 12.86
N ILE A 89 2.10 0.32 12.11
CA ILE A 89 1.13 0.74 11.10
C ILE A 89 -0.28 0.38 11.56
N THR A 90 -1.18 1.36 11.51
CA THR A 90 -2.56 1.27 11.98
C THR A 90 -3.52 2.08 11.11
N GLY A 91 -4.79 2.10 11.46
CA GLY A 91 -5.81 2.92 10.81
C GLY A 91 -7.08 2.98 11.65
N SER A 92 -8.17 3.45 11.06
CA SER A 92 -9.48 3.49 11.71
C SER A 92 -9.95 2.11 12.19
N ASN A 93 -10.98 2.06 13.04
CA ASN A 93 -11.59 0.80 13.48
C ASN A 93 -11.99 -0.07 12.28
N ARG A 94 -12.59 0.53 11.25
CA ARG A 94 -12.92 -0.19 10.01
C ARG A 94 -11.69 -0.74 9.27
N MET A 95 -10.55 -0.06 9.35
CA MET A 95 -9.29 -0.57 8.77
C MET A 95 -8.75 -1.76 9.54
N LYS A 96 -8.89 -1.77 10.86
CA LYS A 96 -8.48 -2.88 11.73
C LYS A 96 -9.28 -4.17 11.47
N GLU A 97 -10.47 -4.08 10.90
CA GLU A 97 -11.30 -5.22 10.48
C GLU A 97 -10.96 -5.77 9.09
N ARG A 98 -10.03 -5.15 8.37
CA ARG A 98 -9.66 -5.54 7.01
C ARG A 98 -8.46 -6.48 7.00
N PRO A 99 -8.61 -7.72 6.48
CA PRO A 99 -7.54 -8.71 6.53
C PRO A 99 -6.29 -8.26 5.77
N ILE A 100 -5.12 -8.63 6.31
CA ILE A 100 -3.80 -8.36 5.73
C ILE A 100 -2.87 -9.57 5.82
N LYS A 101 -3.34 -10.68 6.40
CA LYS A 101 -2.55 -11.87 6.71
C LYS A 101 -1.72 -12.37 5.54
N LEU A 102 -2.30 -12.50 4.36
CA LEU A 102 -1.59 -13.04 3.18
C LEU A 102 -0.38 -12.20 2.78
N LEU A 103 -0.48 -10.87 2.88
CA LEU A 103 0.66 -9.99 2.63
C LEU A 103 1.72 -10.14 3.71
N VAL A 104 1.31 -10.18 4.98
CA VAL A 104 2.23 -10.36 6.12
C VAL A 104 2.95 -11.69 6.03
N ASP A 105 2.24 -12.79 5.75
CA ASP A 105 2.83 -14.12 5.60
C ASP A 105 3.85 -14.16 4.45
N ALA A 106 3.54 -13.48 3.33
CA ALA A 106 4.47 -13.34 2.22
C ALA A 106 5.73 -12.56 2.62
N LEU A 107 5.57 -11.42 3.29
CA LEU A 107 6.68 -10.58 3.73
C LEU A 107 7.56 -11.30 4.78
N ARG A 108 6.95 -12.04 5.69
CA ARG A 108 7.68 -12.87 6.67
C ARG A 108 8.54 -13.95 6.01
N LYS A 109 8.07 -14.54 4.90
CA LYS A 109 8.89 -15.49 4.12
C LYS A 109 10.14 -14.86 3.53
N PHE A 110 10.12 -13.55 3.24
CA PHE A 110 11.31 -12.81 2.83
C PHE A 110 12.23 -12.42 4.01
N GLY A 111 11.84 -12.71 5.24
CA GLY A 111 12.59 -12.38 6.43
C GLY A 111 12.12 -11.12 7.16
N ALA A 112 11.02 -10.49 6.73
CA ALA A 112 10.48 -9.35 7.46
C ALA A 112 9.93 -9.79 8.83
N LYS A 113 10.27 -9.04 9.89
CA LYS A 113 9.73 -9.26 11.23
C LYS A 113 8.52 -8.36 11.44
N ILE A 114 7.34 -8.95 11.40
CA ILE A 114 6.07 -8.25 11.53
C ILE A 114 5.23 -8.94 12.60
N ASP A 115 4.78 -8.19 13.60
CA ASP A 115 3.95 -8.68 14.69
C ASP A 115 2.55 -8.05 14.60
N TYR A 116 1.52 -8.84 14.87
CA TYR A 116 0.17 -8.35 15.07
C TYR A 116 0.03 -7.84 16.51
N LEU A 117 -0.47 -6.61 16.70
CA LEU A 117 -0.56 -6.01 18.03
C LEU A 117 -1.88 -6.30 18.73
N GLU A 118 -2.94 -6.60 18.00
CA GLU A 118 -4.27 -6.89 18.54
C GLU A 118 -4.72 -8.28 18.07
N GLN A 119 -5.23 -8.39 16.86
CA GLN A 119 -5.79 -9.63 16.31
C GLN A 119 -4.92 -10.17 15.19
N GLU A 120 -4.60 -11.48 15.22
CA GLU A 120 -3.84 -12.11 14.13
C GLU A 120 -4.57 -12.00 12.79
N GLY A 121 -3.83 -11.60 11.76
CA GLY A 121 -4.36 -11.41 10.41
C GLY A 121 -4.85 -10.00 10.11
N PHE A 122 -4.89 -9.11 11.12
CA PHE A 122 -5.45 -7.77 11.01
C PHE A 122 -4.51 -6.69 11.57
N PRO A 123 -4.59 -5.43 11.08
CA PRO A 123 -3.91 -4.32 11.73
C PRO A 123 -4.44 -4.11 13.16
N PRO A 124 -3.65 -3.47 14.08
CA PRO A 124 -2.36 -2.84 13.85
C PRO A 124 -1.20 -3.84 13.77
N LEU A 125 -0.14 -3.45 13.05
CA LEU A 125 1.07 -4.23 12.93
C LEU A 125 2.26 -3.45 13.48
N ARG A 126 3.20 -4.15 14.14
CA ARG A 126 4.54 -3.66 14.39
C ARG A 126 5.50 -4.27 13.38
N ILE A 127 6.28 -3.41 12.71
CA ILE A 127 7.23 -3.82 11.69
C ILE A 127 8.63 -3.48 12.19
N SER A 128 9.37 -4.51 12.61
CA SER A 128 10.73 -4.36 13.10
C SER A 128 11.73 -4.44 11.95
N ALA A 129 12.71 -3.53 11.98
CA ALA A 129 13.77 -3.54 11.01
C ALA A 129 14.55 -4.85 11.04
N GLN A 130 14.69 -5.46 9.89
CA GLN A 130 15.75 -6.47 9.67
C GLN A 130 16.64 -5.95 8.54
N LYS A 131 17.72 -5.26 8.91
CA LYS A 131 18.73 -4.87 7.95
C LYS A 131 19.46 -6.14 7.47
N ASN A 132 19.40 -6.40 6.17
CA ASN A 132 20.27 -7.36 5.45
C ASN A 132 19.98 -8.87 5.56
N ASN A 133 18.77 -9.29 5.92
CA ASN A 133 18.47 -10.73 5.98
C ASN A 133 17.32 -11.16 5.04
N PHE A 134 17.14 -10.43 3.94
CA PHE A 134 16.13 -10.81 2.94
C PHE A 134 16.63 -12.00 2.15
N GLN A 135 15.89 -13.11 2.22
CA GLN A 135 16.17 -14.31 1.43
C GLN A 135 15.32 -14.29 0.17
N SER A 136 15.94 -14.61 -0.96
CA SER A 136 15.20 -14.86 -2.20
C SER A 136 14.26 -16.04 -2.00
N GLN A 137 12.97 -15.81 -2.23
CA GLN A 137 11.96 -16.86 -2.06
C GLN A 137 10.97 -16.87 -3.21
N LYS A 138 10.55 -18.08 -3.59
CA LYS A 138 9.38 -18.29 -4.41
C LYS A 138 8.14 -18.21 -3.53
N ILE A 139 7.23 -17.28 -3.80
CA ILE A 139 5.97 -17.15 -3.09
C ILE A 139 4.83 -17.62 -3.98
N SER A 140 3.90 -18.37 -3.40
CA SER A 140 2.60 -18.62 -4.03
C SER A 140 1.55 -17.79 -3.32
N ILE A 141 0.81 -16.98 -4.07
CA ILE A 141 -0.32 -16.19 -3.58
C ILE A 141 -1.51 -16.46 -4.50
N PRO A 142 -2.69 -16.80 -3.95
CA PRO A 142 -3.89 -16.94 -4.77
C PRO A 142 -4.22 -15.64 -5.50
N GLY A 143 -4.20 -15.66 -6.83
CA GLY A 143 -4.38 -14.48 -7.69
C GLY A 143 -5.78 -13.84 -7.61
N ASN A 144 -6.76 -14.59 -7.11
CA ASN A 144 -8.15 -14.16 -6.98
C ASN A 144 -8.46 -13.35 -5.71
N ILE A 145 -7.50 -13.16 -4.79
CA ILE A 145 -7.78 -12.53 -3.50
C ILE A 145 -7.64 -11.00 -3.56
N SER A 146 -6.50 -10.48 -3.96
CA SER A 146 -6.30 -9.04 -4.05
C SER A 146 -5.10 -8.65 -4.91
N SER A 147 -5.35 -7.90 -5.96
CA SER A 147 -4.30 -7.29 -6.79
C SER A 147 -3.38 -6.35 -6.00
N GLN A 148 -3.84 -5.81 -4.86
CA GLN A 148 -3.04 -4.91 -4.02
C GLN A 148 -1.88 -5.66 -3.35
N TYR A 149 -2.06 -6.92 -2.94
CA TYR A 149 -0.98 -7.72 -2.35
C TYR A 149 0.12 -8.00 -3.39
N ILE A 150 -0.29 -8.40 -4.58
CA ILE A 150 0.63 -8.67 -5.70
C ILE A 150 1.39 -7.39 -6.06
N SER A 151 0.69 -6.26 -6.20
CA SER A 151 1.32 -4.97 -6.51
C SER A 151 2.31 -4.53 -5.42
N ALA A 152 1.96 -4.70 -4.14
CA ALA A 152 2.84 -4.36 -3.02
C ALA A 152 4.16 -5.14 -3.08
N LEU A 153 4.08 -6.44 -3.33
CA LEU A 153 5.26 -7.31 -3.44
C LEU A 153 6.09 -7.00 -4.71
N LEU A 154 5.43 -6.77 -5.85
CA LEU A 154 6.15 -6.43 -7.09
C LEU A 154 6.91 -5.10 -6.97
N MET A 155 6.38 -4.11 -6.25
CA MET A 155 7.08 -2.83 -6.06
C MET A 155 8.34 -2.95 -5.21
N ILE A 156 8.37 -3.84 -4.23
CA ILE A 156 9.57 -4.09 -3.41
C ILE A 156 10.56 -5.07 -4.05
N GLY A 157 10.11 -5.86 -5.04
CA GLY A 157 10.94 -6.87 -5.70
C GLY A 157 12.29 -6.36 -6.19
N PRO A 158 12.39 -5.22 -6.87
CA PRO A 158 13.67 -4.66 -7.35
C PRO A 158 14.67 -4.26 -6.25
N ILE A 159 14.21 -4.13 -5.00
CA ILE A 159 15.07 -3.77 -3.86
C ILE A 159 15.64 -5.02 -3.17
N LEU A 160 15.05 -6.18 -3.41
CA LEU A 160 15.52 -7.45 -2.86
C LEU A 160 16.77 -7.93 -3.62
N PRO A 161 17.80 -8.47 -2.95
CA PRO A 161 19.07 -8.86 -3.58
C PRO A 161 18.92 -9.75 -4.81
N ASP A 162 18.01 -10.73 -4.75
CA ASP A 162 17.77 -11.71 -5.83
C ASP A 162 16.39 -11.50 -6.49
N GLY A 163 15.76 -10.36 -6.23
CA GLY A 163 14.41 -10.10 -6.72
C GLY A 163 13.34 -10.96 -6.06
N ILE A 164 12.23 -11.19 -6.77
CA ILE A 164 11.06 -11.92 -6.27
C ILE A 164 10.47 -12.81 -7.37
N SER A 165 10.08 -14.04 -7.03
CA SER A 165 9.29 -14.92 -7.90
C SER A 165 7.93 -15.17 -7.26
N ILE A 166 6.86 -14.73 -7.94
CA ILE A 166 5.47 -14.89 -7.48
C ILE A 166 4.74 -15.85 -8.40
N LYS A 167 4.23 -16.95 -7.81
CA LYS A 167 3.30 -17.86 -8.49
C LYS A 167 1.88 -17.49 -8.07
N LEU A 168 1.03 -17.22 -9.05
CA LEU A 168 -0.41 -16.96 -8.89
C LEU A 168 -1.21 -18.25 -9.05
#